data_539d217d166a77e0a5b8edac6c1a37c7
#
_entry.id   539d217d166a77e0a5b8edac6c1a37c7
#
_cell.length_a   1.000
_cell.length_b   1.000
_cell.length_c   1.000
_cell.angle_alpha   90.00
_cell.angle_beta   90.00
_cell.angle_gamma   90.00
#
_symmetry.space_group_name_H-M   'P 1'
#
loop_
_entity.id
_entity.type
_entity.pdbx_description
1 polymer ?
#
loop_
_entity_poly.entity_id
_entity_poly.type
_entity_poly.pdbx_seq_one_letter_code
_entity_poly.pdbx_strand_id
1 'polypeptide(L)'
;MGIFLDFKNAGDKQKVYDLVADADIVIANFKHGDAEKLGMNYEKIKQFQPNIIYGEITAFGKNEKRLGFDVVLQAEAGFMFMNGEAKGNIVKMPVALIDILTAHQLKEAILLALLKRQTTGKGSYVSV
;
A
#
# COMPACT_ATOMS: atom_id res chain seq x y z
N MET A 1 4.42 -8.23 -16.82
CA MET A 1 3.86 -7.49 -17.99
C MET A 1 3.34 -6.16 -17.48
N GLY A 2 3.65 -5.03 -18.15
CA GLY A 2 3.13 -3.70 -17.81
C GLY A 2 2.07 -3.29 -18.82
N ILE A 3 1.10 -2.49 -18.37
CA ILE A 3 0.04 -1.91 -19.21
C ILE A 3 0.03 -0.39 -18.98
N PHE A 4 -0.14 0.37 -20.05
CA PHE A 4 -0.23 1.83 -19.99
C PHE A 4 -1.69 2.25 -20.08
N LEU A 5 -2.19 2.96 -19.04
CA LEU A 5 -3.59 3.37 -18.93
C LEU A 5 -3.68 4.83 -18.43
N ASP A 6 -4.62 5.58 -18.98
CA ASP A 6 -4.96 6.92 -18.50
C ASP A 6 -6.23 6.85 -17.64
N PHE A 7 -6.11 7.05 -16.34
CA PHE A 7 -7.23 7.06 -15.39
C PHE A 7 -8.26 8.18 -15.61
N LYS A 8 -7.96 9.17 -16.45
CA LYS A 8 -8.94 10.18 -16.88
C LYS A 8 -9.85 9.65 -18.00
N ASN A 9 -9.40 8.62 -18.71
CA ASN A 9 -10.17 7.96 -19.75
C ASN A 9 -11.07 6.88 -19.15
N ALA A 10 -12.38 6.98 -19.37
CA ALA A 10 -13.35 6.02 -18.82
C ALA A 10 -13.13 4.58 -19.36
N GLY A 11 -12.73 4.44 -20.63
CA GLY A 11 -12.45 3.14 -21.24
C GLY A 11 -11.21 2.47 -20.62
N ASP A 12 -10.17 3.25 -20.31
CA ASP A 12 -8.98 2.71 -19.66
C ASP A 12 -9.27 2.36 -18.20
N LYS A 13 -10.08 3.15 -17.52
CA LYS A 13 -10.54 2.82 -16.16
C LYS A 13 -11.34 1.52 -16.14
N GLN A 14 -12.21 1.29 -17.14
CA GLN A 14 -12.95 0.03 -17.24
C GLN A 14 -12.01 -1.17 -17.41
N LYS A 15 -10.96 -1.05 -18.23
CA LYS A 15 -9.94 -2.12 -18.37
C LYS A 15 -9.29 -2.48 -17.03
N VAL A 16 -9.08 -1.50 -16.13
CA VAL A 16 -8.57 -1.80 -14.77
C VAL A 16 -9.58 -2.61 -13.98
N TYR A 17 -10.88 -2.25 -14.04
CA TYR A 17 -11.92 -3.01 -13.35
C TYR A 17 -12.07 -4.43 -13.89
N ASP A 18 -11.94 -4.60 -15.20
CA ASP A 18 -11.94 -5.93 -15.83
C ASP A 18 -10.75 -6.78 -15.33
N LEU A 19 -9.56 -6.19 -15.22
CA LEU A 19 -8.40 -6.87 -14.62
C LEU A 19 -8.61 -7.19 -13.14
N VAL A 20 -9.27 -6.31 -12.40
CA VAL A 20 -9.58 -6.52 -10.96
C VAL A 20 -10.55 -7.69 -10.79
N ALA A 21 -11.52 -7.86 -11.71
CA ALA A 21 -12.49 -8.95 -11.63
C ALA A 21 -11.85 -10.35 -11.59
N ASP A 22 -10.69 -10.49 -12.23
CA ASP A 22 -9.91 -11.74 -12.27
C ASP A 22 -8.75 -11.77 -11.26
N ALA A 23 -8.58 -10.70 -10.47
CA ALA A 23 -7.47 -10.60 -9.51
C ALA A 23 -7.83 -11.22 -8.15
N ASP A 24 -6.85 -11.82 -7.50
CA ASP A 24 -6.92 -12.25 -6.11
C ASP A 24 -6.55 -11.15 -5.13
N ILE A 25 -5.59 -10.31 -5.52
CA ILE A 25 -4.97 -9.30 -4.66
C ILE A 25 -4.79 -8.01 -5.45
N VAL A 26 -5.12 -6.89 -4.83
CA VAL A 26 -4.74 -5.54 -5.26
C VAL A 26 -3.82 -4.94 -4.22
N ILE A 27 -2.71 -4.37 -4.65
CA ILE A 27 -1.78 -3.62 -3.79
C ILE A 27 -1.82 -2.15 -4.22
N ALA A 28 -1.99 -1.27 -3.26
CA ALA A 28 -2.12 0.17 -3.47
C ALA A 28 -1.15 0.95 -2.57
N ASN A 29 -0.54 1.98 -3.15
CA ASN A 29 0.27 2.96 -2.44
C ASN A 29 -0.07 4.36 -3.01
N PHE A 30 -1.30 4.78 -2.77
CA PHE A 30 -1.79 6.09 -3.20
C PHE A 30 -1.55 7.15 -2.12
N LYS A 31 -1.39 8.40 -2.54
CA LYS A 31 -1.50 9.52 -1.62
C LYS A 31 -2.92 9.59 -1.05
N HIS A 32 -3.04 10.16 0.15
CA HIS A 32 -4.34 10.33 0.80
C HIS A 32 -5.40 10.96 -0.14
N GLY A 33 -6.53 10.30 -0.30
CA GLY A 33 -7.66 10.72 -1.12
C GLY A 33 -7.52 10.49 -2.63
N ASP A 34 -6.36 10.06 -3.13
CA ASP A 34 -6.20 9.82 -4.57
C ASP A 34 -6.84 8.49 -5.00
N ALA A 35 -6.82 7.47 -4.16
CA ALA A 35 -7.53 6.21 -4.43
C ALA A 35 -9.03 6.45 -4.63
N GLU A 36 -9.66 7.28 -3.81
CA GLU A 36 -11.08 7.67 -3.92
C GLU A 36 -11.35 8.44 -5.22
N LYS A 37 -10.53 9.46 -5.51
CA LYS A 37 -10.69 10.28 -6.73
C LYS A 37 -10.56 9.44 -8.01
N LEU A 38 -9.65 8.48 -8.01
CA LEU A 38 -9.41 7.60 -9.15
C LEU A 38 -10.42 6.45 -9.22
N GLY A 39 -11.18 6.19 -8.16
CA GLY A 39 -12.08 5.04 -8.05
C GLY A 39 -11.33 3.72 -7.86
N MET A 40 -10.17 3.78 -7.18
CA MET A 40 -9.29 2.64 -6.92
C MET A 40 -9.25 2.25 -5.43
N ASN A 41 -10.09 2.84 -4.59
CA ASN A 41 -10.20 2.48 -3.18
C ASN A 41 -10.90 1.12 -3.00
N TYR A 42 -10.71 0.50 -1.83
CA TYR A 42 -11.27 -0.81 -1.52
C TYR A 42 -12.77 -0.92 -1.75
N GLU A 43 -13.56 0.10 -1.32
CA GLU A 43 -15.02 0.09 -1.44
C GLU A 43 -15.50 0.06 -2.90
N LYS A 44 -14.72 0.66 -3.80
CA LYS A 44 -14.99 0.60 -5.24
C LYS A 44 -14.52 -0.71 -5.85
N ILE A 45 -13.32 -1.13 -5.55
CA ILE A 45 -12.69 -2.33 -6.11
C ILE A 45 -13.48 -3.59 -5.74
N LYS A 46 -13.95 -3.72 -4.49
CA LYS A 46 -14.74 -4.89 -4.07
C LYS A 46 -16.10 -5.03 -4.77
N GLN A 47 -16.60 -3.99 -5.45
CA GLN A 47 -17.82 -4.10 -6.27
C GLN A 47 -17.61 -4.98 -7.51
N PHE A 48 -16.36 -5.04 -8.01
CA PHE A 48 -15.99 -5.85 -9.17
C PHE A 48 -15.47 -7.22 -8.75
N GLN A 49 -14.85 -7.32 -7.59
CA GLN A 49 -14.34 -8.57 -7.02
C GLN A 49 -14.63 -8.64 -5.52
N PRO A 50 -15.77 -9.20 -5.09
CA PRO A 50 -16.18 -9.23 -3.68
C PRO A 50 -15.20 -9.94 -2.74
N ASN A 51 -14.42 -10.88 -3.27
CA ASN A 51 -13.46 -11.69 -2.51
C ASN A 51 -12.02 -11.17 -2.60
N ILE A 52 -11.84 -9.94 -3.11
CA ILE A 52 -10.51 -9.32 -3.27
C ILE A 52 -9.82 -9.12 -1.92
N ILE A 53 -8.52 -9.36 -1.88
CA ILE A 53 -7.66 -8.89 -0.81
C ILE A 53 -7.03 -7.58 -1.28
N TYR A 54 -7.34 -6.50 -0.57
CA TYR A 54 -6.82 -5.18 -0.90
C TYR A 54 -5.79 -4.77 0.14
N GLY A 55 -4.52 -4.70 -0.26
CA GLY A 55 -3.40 -4.27 0.56
C GLY A 55 -3.05 -2.82 0.31
N GLU A 56 -3.09 -1.98 1.35
CA GLU A 56 -2.75 -0.56 1.25
C GLU A 56 -1.54 -0.23 2.12
N ILE A 57 -0.62 0.53 1.55
CA ILE A 57 0.49 1.14 2.28
C ILE A 57 0.10 2.58 2.63
N THR A 58 0.23 2.92 3.92
CA THR A 58 0.01 4.29 4.42
C THR A 58 1.20 4.68 5.28
N ALA A 59 1.65 5.93 5.19
CA ALA A 59 2.79 6.37 5.99
C ALA A 59 2.43 6.63 7.47
N PHE A 60 1.24 7.18 7.72
CA PHE A 60 0.79 7.64 9.04
C PHE A 60 -0.64 7.19 9.36
N GLY A 61 -1.13 6.18 8.64
CA GLY A 61 -2.52 5.72 8.75
C GLY A 61 -3.48 6.41 7.78
N LYS A 62 -4.64 5.79 7.59
CA LYS A 62 -5.62 6.14 6.54
C LYS A 62 -6.14 7.59 6.61
N ASN A 63 -6.19 8.18 7.80
CA ASN A 63 -6.79 9.51 8.00
C ASN A 63 -5.77 10.65 7.96
N GLU A 64 -4.48 10.33 7.80
CA GLU A 64 -3.41 11.33 7.81
C GLU A 64 -3.04 11.75 6.38
N LYS A 65 -2.93 13.08 6.18
CA LYS A 65 -2.63 13.67 4.87
C LYS A 65 -1.14 13.88 4.62
N ARG A 66 -0.31 13.68 5.65
CA ARG A 66 1.14 13.87 5.55
C ARG A 66 1.72 12.90 4.52
N LEU A 67 2.67 13.39 3.75
CA LEU A 67 3.43 12.55 2.83
C LEU A 67 4.50 11.80 3.61
N GLY A 68 4.51 10.47 3.47
CA GLY A 68 5.54 9.63 4.02
C GLY A 68 6.60 9.32 2.97
N PHE A 69 7.79 9.80 3.23
CA PHE A 69 8.99 9.32 2.54
C PHE A 69 9.82 8.53 3.54
N ASP A 70 10.50 7.50 3.08
CA ASP A 70 11.35 6.66 3.94
C ASP A 70 12.27 7.49 4.86
N VAL A 71 12.92 8.50 4.31
CA VAL A 71 13.82 9.37 5.08
C VAL A 71 13.10 10.14 6.20
N VAL A 72 11.87 10.57 5.98
CA VAL A 72 11.05 11.26 7.00
C VAL A 72 10.68 10.29 8.11
N LEU A 73 10.25 9.10 7.74
CA LEU A 73 9.89 8.04 8.69
C LEU A 73 11.12 7.54 9.47
N GLN A 74 12.29 7.43 8.85
CA GLN A 74 13.54 7.13 9.56
C GLN A 74 13.85 8.18 10.63
N ALA A 75 13.64 9.47 10.33
CA ALA A 75 13.88 10.54 11.29
C ALA A 75 12.89 10.47 12.46
N GLU A 76 11.59 10.36 12.17
CA GLU A 76 10.53 10.34 13.20
C GLU A 76 10.56 9.08 14.07
N ALA A 77 10.92 7.93 13.48
CA ALA A 77 11.05 6.67 14.22
C ALA A 77 12.39 6.51 14.95
N GLY A 78 13.29 7.51 14.89
CA GLY A 78 14.55 7.49 15.59
C GLY A 78 15.68 6.69 14.93
N PHE A 79 15.46 6.10 13.76
CA PHE A 79 16.50 5.31 13.08
C PHE A 79 17.73 6.14 12.73
N MET A 80 17.54 7.41 12.37
CA MET A 80 18.68 8.29 12.10
C MET A 80 19.52 8.58 13.34
N PHE A 81 18.88 8.63 14.52
CA PHE A 81 19.60 8.84 15.78
C PHE A 81 20.46 7.64 16.16
N MET A 82 20.00 6.42 15.81
CA MET A 82 20.72 5.19 16.09
C MET A 82 21.86 4.91 15.08
N ASN A 83 21.93 5.66 13.99
CA ASN A 83 22.92 5.48 12.92
C ASN A 83 23.99 6.57 12.99
N GLY A 84 25.21 6.23 12.62
CA GLY A 84 26.36 7.14 12.64
C GLY A 84 27.32 6.89 13.80
N GLU A 85 28.23 7.82 14.03
CA GLU A 85 29.24 7.75 15.10
C GLU A 85 28.68 8.33 16.41
N ALA A 86 29.13 7.81 17.54
CA ALA A 86 28.62 8.18 18.88
C ALA A 86 28.72 9.69 19.23
N LYS A 87 29.61 10.43 18.57
CA LYS A 87 29.77 11.89 18.69
C LYS A 87 29.68 12.60 17.34
N GLY A 88 29.23 11.89 16.32
CA GLY A 88 29.11 12.39 14.96
C GLY A 88 27.75 12.98 14.65
N ASN A 89 27.54 13.28 13.37
CA ASN A 89 26.27 13.76 12.88
C ASN A 89 25.23 12.64 12.81
N ILE A 90 23.96 12.99 13.02
CA ILE A 90 22.82 12.14 12.73
C ILE A 90 22.76 11.90 11.21
N VAL A 91 22.72 10.63 10.80
CA VAL A 91 22.70 10.27 9.37
C VAL A 91 21.58 9.27 9.07
N LYS A 92 21.01 9.37 7.87
CA LYS A 92 20.03 8.38 7.41
C LYS A 92 20.70 7.02 7.17
N MET A 93 19.93 5.94 7.29
CA MET A 93 20.35 4.63 6.82
C MET A 93 20.64 4.69 5.30
N PRO A 94 21.66 3.96 4.80
CA PRO A 94 22.02 3.97 3.38
C PRO A 94 20.99 3.27 2.47
N VAL A 95 19.98 2.66 3.07
CA VAL A 95 18.88 1.96 2.38
C VAL A 95 17.55 2.57 2.79
N ALA A 96 16.51 2.39 1.96
CA ALA A 96 15.12 2.72 2.28
C ALA A 96 14.53 1.67 3.25
N LEU A 97 15.01 1.70 4.49
CA LEU A 97 14.75 0.65 5.49
C LEU A 97 13.27 0.54 5.83
N ILE A 98 12.59 1.67 6.03
CA ILE A 98 11.18 1.70 6.41
C ILE A 98 10.33 1.17 5.25
N ASP A 99 10.63 1.54 3.99
CA ASP A 99 9.93 1.02 2.81
C ASP A 99 10.06 -0.50 2.72
N ILE A 100 11.26 -1.05 2.96
CA ILE A 100 11.51 -2.49 2.95
C ILE A 100 10.73 -3.20 4.06
N LEU A 101 10.76 -2.67 5.29
CA LEU A 101 10.04 -3.25 6.42
C LEU A 101 8.52 -3.20 6.19
N THR A 102 8.01 -2.09 5.67
CA THR A 102 6.59 -1.93 5.32
C THR A 102 6.16 -2.94 4.26
N ALA A 103 6.98 -3.15 3.22
CA ALA A 103 6.70 -4.16 2.20
C ALA A 103 6.64 -5.58 2.79
N HIS A 104 7.52 -5.91 3.74
CA HIS A 104 7.47 -7.19 4.46
C HIS A 104 6.22 -7.34 5.32
N GLN A 105 5.83 -6.29 6.06
CA GLN A 105 4.62 -6.30 6.88
C GLN A 105 3.35 -6.43 6.02
N LEU A 106 3.29 -5.73 4.89
CA LEU A 106 2.16 -5.87 3.97
C LEU A 106 2.06 -7.29 3.41
N LYS A 107 3.20 -7.90 3.04
CA LYS A 107 3.24 -9.29 2.60
C LYS A 107 2.67 -10.23 3.67
N GLU A 108 3.05 -10.07 4.93
CA GLU A 108 2.54 -10.89 6.04
C GLU A 108 1.03 -10.68 6.24
N ALA A 109 0.56 -9.43 6.22
CA ALA A 109 -0.86 -9.12 6.32
C ALA A 109 -1.68 -9.74 5.18
N ILE A 110 -1.16 -9.71 3.95
CA ILE A 110 -1.79 -10.34 2.78
C ILE A 110 -1.83 -11.88 2.95
N LEU A 111 -0.75 -12.51 3.41
CA LEU A 111 -0.73 -13.95 3.64
C LEU A 111 -1.75 -14.38 4.69
N LEU A 112 -1.89 -13.64 5.79
CA LEU A 112 -2.92 -13.88 6.80
C LEU A 112 -4.33 -13.69 6.23
N ALA A 113 -4.54 -12.67 5.39
CA ALA A 113 -5.82 -12.45 4.71
C ALA A 113 -6.17 -13.59 3.73
N LEU A 114 -5.17 -14.14 3.02
CA LEU A 114 -5.35 -15.31 2.16
C LEU A 114 -5.77 -16.55 2.96
N LEU A 115 -5.10 -16.85 4.08
CA LEU A 115 -5.47 -17.94 4.97
C LEU A 115 -6.91 -17.76 5.50
N LYS A 116 -7.25 -16.57 5.94
CA LYS A 116 -8.61 -16.25 6.38
C LYS A 116 -9.64 -16.44 5.24
N ARG A 117 -9.31 -16.03 4.02
CA ARG A 117 -10.19 -16.20 2.85
C ARG A 117 -10.45 -17.67 2.54
N GLN A 118 -9.47 -18.56 2.71
CA GLN A 118 -9.66 -20.01 2.51
C GLN A 118 -10.74 -20.59 3.43
N THR A 119 -10.87 -20.09 4.66
CA THR A 119 -11.85 -20.57 5.62
C THR A 119 -13.20 -19.85 5.56
N THR A 120 -13.19 -18.55 5.19
CA THR A 120 -14.39 -17.71 5.23
C THR A 120 -15.02 -17.46 3.86
N GLY A 121 -14.28 -17.68 2.76
CA GLY A 121 -14.66 -17.31 1.41
C GLY A 121 -14.70 -15.79 1.16
N LYS A 122 -14.25 -14.94 2.12
CA LYS A 122 -14.40 -13.48 2.04
C LYS A 122 -13.07 -12.79 1.84
N GLY A 123 -13.08 -11.75 0.99
CA GLY A 123 -11.97 -10.81 0.85
C GLY A 123 -11.73 -9.97 2.11
N SER A 124 -10.65 -9.22 2.10
CA SER A 124 -10.26 -8.37 3.24
C SER A 124 -9.55 -7.11 2.75
N TYR A 125 -9.75 -6.02 3.48
CA TYR A 125 -8.87 -4.86 3.43
C TYR A 125 -7.80 -5.00 4.51
N VAL A 126 -6.54 -4.83 4.15
CA VAL A 126 -5.38 -4.81 5.05
C VAL A 126 -4.56 -3.56 4.77
N SER A 127 -4.07 -2.89 5.81
CA SER A 127 -3.18 -1.73 5.66
C SER A 127 -2.02 -1.80 6.63
N VAL A 128 -0.91 -1.25 6.22
CA VAL A 128 0.32 -1.09 6.99
C VAL A 128 0.85 0.33 6.83
#